data_8c442d324ef49ed02fcf072138b1a35e
#
_entry.id   8c442d324ef49ed02fcf072138b1a35e
#
_cell.length_a   1.000
_cell.length_b   1.000
_cell.length_c   1.000
_cell.angle_alpha   90.00
_cell.angle_beta   90.00
_cell.angle_gamma   90.00
#
_symmetry.space_group_name_H-M   'P 1'
#
loop_
_entity.id
_entity.type
_entity.pdbx_description
1 polymer ?
#
loop_
_entity_poly.entity_id
_entity_poly.type
_entity_poly.pdbx_seq_one_letter_code
_entity_poly.pdbx_strand_id
1 'polypeptide(L)'
;PVMSLWPAVWAYITAWFIKKSEKNILSMSLFVFGCAALFTLIEWSRSRLFVWNDSGVTQWRNIPLIQLAAVTGSYGVNYIVALTNTAIYSLFFKRLRYAAILPAIMIATIMIWGNHRAGLLDKNQKKQVVWKPVLIQGDLSQRRHATLEQATEALDIYGTLSLQALKKYPESRLRESNRRGPPGAPD
;
A
#
# COMPACT_ATOMS: atom_id res chain seq x y z
N PRO A 1 -17.37 -9.64 15.40
CA PRO A 1 -17.47 -11.10 15.18
C PRO A 1 -17.15 -11.48 13.73
N VAL A 2 -17.72 -10.78 12.72
CA VAL A 2 -17.51 -11.15 11.29
C VAL A 2 -16.05 -11.02 10.86
N MET A 3 -15.35 -9.96 11.29
CA MET A 3 -13.94 -9.70 10.92
C MET A 3 -12.96 -10.77 11.44
N SER A 4 -13.27 -11.48 12.50
CA SER A 4 -12.43 -12.57 13.02
C SER A 4 -12.50 -13.87 12.18
N LEU A 5 -13.46 -13.97 11.25
CA LEU A 5 -13.60 -15.14 10.40
C LEU A 5 -12.38 -15.33 9.48
N TRP A 6 -11.86 -14.25 8.88
CA TRP A 6 -10.72 -14.30 7.94
C TRP A 6 -9.44 -14.85 8.57
N PRO A 7 -8.96 -14.30 9.70
CA PRO A 7 -7.79 -14.88 10.37
C PRO A 7 -8.06 -16.30 10.89
N ALA A 8 -9.28 -16.64 11.29
CA ALA A 8 -9.61 -18.01 11.69
C ALA A 8 -9.50 -19.00 10.53
N VAL A 9 -10.01 -18.65 9.34
CA VAL A 9 -9.89 -19.47 8.12
C VAL A 9 -8.42 -19.64 7.75
N TRP A 10 -7.62 -18.55 7.78
CA TRP A 10 -6.18 -18.61 7.54
C TRP A 10 -5.49 -19.58 8.52
N ALA A 11 -5.74 -19.42 9.82
CA ALA A 11 -5.15 -20.26 10.85
C ALA A 11 -5.52 -21.72 10.69
N TYR A 12 -6.79 -22.03 10.39
CA TYR A 12 -7.26 -23.39 10.17
C TYR A 12 -6.57 -24.06 8.98
N ILE A 13 -6.53 -23.40 7.83
CA ILE A 13 -5.90 -23.93 6.62
C ILE A 13 -4.39 -24.11 6.85
N THR A 14 -3.74 -23.15 7.47
CA THR A 14 -2.31 -23.21 7.80
C THR A 14 -2.00 -24.38 8.74
N ALA A 15 -2.79 -24.56 9.80
CA ALA A 15 -2.65 -25.68 10.73
C ALA A 15 -2.87 -27.05 10.07
N TRP A 16 -3.77 -27.12 9.10
CA TRP A 16 -4.01 -28.36 8.35
C TRP A 16 -2.83 -28.70 7.43
N PHE A 17 -2.27 -27.73 6.72
CA PHE A 17 -1.12 -27.92 5.84
C PHE A 17 0.17 -28.25 6.58
N ILE A 18 0.40 -27.68 7.78
CA ILE A 18 1.64 -27.94 8.55
C ILE A 18 1.77 -29.40 8.94
N LYS A 19 0.63 -30.10 9.17
CA LYS A 19 0.60 -31.52 9.47
C LYS A 19 1.06 -32.39 8.28
N LYS A 20 0.86 -31.91 7.05
CA LYS A 20 1.17 -32.59 5.80
C LYS A 20 2.55 -32.22 5.24
N SER A 21 3.20 -31.17 5.75
CA SER A 21 4.48 -30.70 5.24
C SER A 21 5.59 -31.72 5.47
N GLU A 22 6.29 -32.08 4.41
CA GLU A 22 7.43 -32.98 4.45
C GLU A 22 8.61 -32.37 5.24
N LYS A 23 9.57 -33.23 5.64
CA LYS A 23 10.73 -32.85 6.47
C LYS A 23 11.85 -32.12 5.68
N ASN A 24 11.68 -31.84 4.39
CA ASN A 24 12.68 -31.20 3.55
C ASN A 24 12.64 -29.66 3.73
N ILE A 25 13.83 -29.03 3.77
CA ILE A 25 13.98 -27.57 3.92
C ILE A 25 13.22 -26.80 2.83
N LEU A 26 13.28 -27.27 1.58
CA LEU A 26 12.59 -26.62 0.46
C LEU A 26 11.06 -26.66 0.67
N SER A 27 10.51 -27.82 1.04
CA SER A 27 9.07 -27.99 1.31
C SER A 27 8.61 -27.11 2.48
N MET A 28 9.46 -26.99 3.53
CA MET A 28 9.17 -26.12 4.66
C MET A 28 9.23 -24.63 4.30
N SER A 29 10.20 -24.22 3.46
CA SER A 29 10.27 -22.84 2.96
C SER A 29 9.07 -22.52 2.08
N LEU A 30 8.68 -23.41 1.16
CA LEU A 30 7.48 -23.25 0.34
C LEU A 30 6.21 -23.15 1.20
N PHE A 31 6.16 -23.86 2.34
CA PHE A 31 5.08 -23.72 3.29
C PHE A 31 5.03 -22.31 3.89
N VAL A 32 6.17 -21.73 4.30
CA VAL A 32 6.24 -20.36 4.84
C VAL A 32 5.76 -19.34 3.78
N PHE A 33 6.21 -19.46 2.53
CA PHE A 33 5.75 -18.64 1.41
C PHE A 33 4.26 -18.81 1.14
N GLY A 34 3.77 -20.05 1.18
CA GLY A 34 2.36 -20.39 1.00
C GLY A 34 1.46 -19.79 2.08
N CYS A 35 1.89 -19.80 3.35
CA CYS A 35 1.15 -19.17 4.44
C CYS A 35 1.00 -17.65 4.22
N ALA A 36 2.06 -16.98 3.77
CA ALA A 36 2.02 -15.56 3.46
C ALA A 36 1.12 -15.27 2.24
N ALA A 37 1.20 -16.10 1.19
CA ALA A 37 0.35 -15.98 0.02
C ALA A 37 -1.14 -16.18 0.36
N LEU A 38 -1.44 -17.20 1.17
CA LEU A 38 -2.80 -17.46 1.64
C LEU A 38 -3.34 -16.29 2.47
N PHE A 39 -2.53 -15.71 3.35
CA PHE A 39 -2.92 -14.53 4.12
C PHE A 39 -3.28 -13.37 3.21
N THR A 40 -2.42 -13.08 2.22
CA THR A 40 -2.64 -12.00 1.25
C THR A 40 -3.91 -12.22 0.41
N LEU A 41 -4.16 -13.46 -0.01
CA LEU A 41 -5.37 -13.83 -0.73
C LEU A 41 -6.64 -13.63 0.12
N ILE A 42 -6.56 -13.97 1.38
CA ILE A 42 -7.64 -13.78 2.36
C ILE A 42 -7.87 -12.28 2.60
N GLU A 43 -6.83 -11.45 2.74
CA GLU A 43 -6.98 -9.99 2.82
C GLU A 43 -7.59 -9.42 1.54
N TRP A 44 -7.16 -9.89 0.37
CA TRP A 44 -7.77 -9.49 -0.90
C TRP A 44 -9.26 -9.82 -0.95
N SER A 45 -9.67 -11.02 -0.53
CA SER A 45 -11.09 -11.40 -0.48
C SER A 45 -11.89 -10.53 0.50
N ARG A 46 -11.30 -10.22 1.66
CA ARG A 46 -11.90 -9.32 2.66
C ARG A 46 -12.11 -7.92 2.10
N SER A 47 -11.14 -7.38 1.37
CA SER A 47 -11.22 -6.02 0.81
C SER A 47 -12.33 -5.85 -0.21
N ARG A 48 -12.83 -6.94 -0.81
CA ARG A 48 -14.01 -6.91 -1.70
C ARG A 48 -15.33 -6.71 -0.96
N LEU A 49 -15.39 -7.11 0.30
CA LEU A 49 -16.59 -6.97 1.14
C LEU A 49 -16.49 -5.75 2.06
N PHE A 50 -15.30 -5.48 2.57
CA PHE A 50 -15.03 -4.39 3.50
C PHE A 50 -13.76 -3.66 3.06
N VAL A 51 -13.95 -2.49 2.47
CA VAL A 51 -12.84 -1.59 2.09
C VAL A 51 -12.28 -0.96 3.36
N TRP A 52 -11.34 -1.65 4.00
CA TRP A 52 -10.66 -1.18 5.19
C TRP A 52 -9.15 -1.40 5.05
N ASN A 53 -8.37 -0.69 5.86
CA ASN A 53 -6.92 -0.67 5.79
C ASN A 53 -6.30 -2.08 5.67
N ASP A 54 -5.44 -2.25 4.66
CA ASP A 54 -4.61 -3.42 4.47
C ASP A 54 -3.42 -3.41 5.43
N SER A 55 -2.87 -4.59 5.75
CA SER A 55 -1.70 -4.72 6.64
C SER A 55 -0.49 -3.92 6.13
N GLY A 56 -0.35 -3.79 4.80
CA GLY A 56 0.75 -3.03 4.17
C GLY A 56 0.73 -1.53 4.47
N VAL A 57 -0.45 -0.96 4.78
CA VAL A 57 -0.57 0.46 5.14
C VAL A 57 0.22 0.78 6.40
N THR A 58 0.39 -0.19 7.31
CA THR A 58 1.21 -0.01 8.52
C THR A 58 2.68 0.32 8.21
N GLN A 59 3.14 -0.01 6.99
CA GLN A 59 4.52 0.16 6.53
C GLN A 59 4.78 1.52 5.87
N TRP A 60 3.87 2.48 5.97
CA TRP A 60 3.96 3.78 5.27
C TRP A 60 5.26 4.56 5.52
N ARG A 61 5.93 4.36 6.66
CA ARG A 61 7.24 4.94 6.97
C ARG A 61 8.42 4.12 6.46
N ASN A 62 8.21 2.89 6.06
CA ASN A 62 9.25 2.00 5.55
C ASN A 62 9.47 2.27 4.06
N ILE A 63 10.14 3.40 3.75
CA ILE A 63 10.33 3.87 2.37
C ILE A 63 10.91 2.79 1.43
N PRO A 64 11.93 1.99 1.81
CA PRO A 64 12.42 0.91 0.95
C PRO A 64 11.34 -0.12 0.64
N LEU A 65 10.56 -0.54 1.62
CA LEU A 65 9.54 -1.57 1.42
C LEU A 65 8.38 -1.10 0.55
N ILE A 66 7.91 0.14 0.74
CA ILE A 66 6.79 0.66 -0.05
C ILE A 66 7.12 0.87 -1.53
N GLN A 67 8.42 0.90 -1.91
CA GLN A 67 8.81 0.91 -3.33
C GLN A 67 8.30 -0.33 -4.08
N LEU A 68 8.10 -1.44 -3.37
CA LEU A 68 7.52 -2.66 -3.93
C LEU A 68 6.10 -2.43 -4.49
N ALA A 69 5.34 -1.53 -3.87
CA ALA A 69 3.99 -1.21 -4.31
C ALA A 69 3.92 -0.64 -5.73
N ALA A 70 5.01 -0.05 -6.24
CA ALA A 70 5.07 0.45 -7.61
C ALA A 70 5.07 -0.68 -8.68
N VAL A 71 5.38 -1.91 -8.28
CA VAL A 71 5.42 -3.08 -9.17
C VAL A 71 4.25 -4.03 -8.90
N THR A 72 3.95 -4.25 -7.63
CA THR A 72 3.00 -5.29 -7.19
C THR A 72 1.69 -4.74 -6.60
N GLY A 73 1.56 -3.41 -6.50
CA GLY A 73 0.48 -2.79 -5.74
C GLY A 73 0.64 -3.01 -4.23
N SER A 74 -0.36 -2.60 -3.45
CA SER A 74 -0.38 -2.75 -1.98
C SER A 74 -0.30 -4.20 -1.52
N TYR A 75 -0.82 -5.14 -2.31
CA TYR A 75 -0.84 -6.56 -1.95
C TYR A 75 0.55 -7.19 -1.89
N GLY A 76 1.53 -6.70 -2.67
CA GLY A 76 2.91 -7.15 -2.53
C GLY A 76 3.52 -6.71 -1.19
N VAL A 77 3.18 -5.52 -0.73
CA VAL A 77 3.61 -5.06 0.61
C VAL A 77 2.95 -5.90 1.71
N ASN A 78 1.63 -6.17 1.59
CA ASN A 78 0.90 -7.08 2.50
C ASN A 78 1.58 -8.46 2.56
N TYR A 79 1.95 -8.98 1.39
CA TYR A 79 2.63 -10.27 1.28
C TYR A 79 3.96 -10.28 2.06
N ILE A 80 4.79 -9.25 1.91
CA ILE A 80 6.07 -9.17 2.62
C ILE A 80 5.87 -9.01 4.12
N VAL A 81 4.86 -8.27 4.57
CA VAL A 81 4.50 -8.18 6.00
C VAL A 81 4.11 -9.56 6.54
N ALA A 82 3.24 -10.28 5.84
CA ALA A 82 2.82 -11.64 6.22
C ALA A 82 4.01 -12.61 6.19
N LEU A 83 4.85 -12.54 5.15
CA LEU A 83 6.03 -13.37 5.01
C LEU A 83 7.04 -13.15 6.14
N THR A 84 7.27 -11.89 6.54
CA THR A 84 8.13 -11.56 7.66
C THR A 84 7.62 -12.19 8.95
N ASN A 85 6.32 -12.05 9.23
CA ASN A 85 5.71 -12.64 10.42
C ASN A 85 5.79 -14.17 10.42
N THR A 86 5.50 -14.83 9.30
CA THR A 86 5.57 -16.29 9.20
C THR A 86 7.01 -16.80 9.28
N ALA A 87 7.97 -16.07 8.72
CA ALA A 87 9.40 -16.39 8.83
C ALA A 87 9.89 -16.26 10.28
N ILE A 88 9.55 -15.16 10.97
CA ILE A 88 9.88 -14.98 12.40
C ILE A 88 9.25 -16.11 13.23
N TYR A 89 7.96 -16.40 13.00
CA TYR A 89 7.28 -17.49 13.70
C TYR A 89 8.00 -18.83 13.51
N SER A 90 8.49 -19.12 12.31
CA SER A 90 9.19 -20.38 12.01
C SER A 90 10.49 -20.56 12.82
N LEU A 91 11.14 -19.47 13.25
CA LEU A 91 12.37 -19.53 14.06
C LEU A 91 12.14 -20.16 15.44
N PHE A 92 10.95 -20.03 16.02
CA PHE A 92 10.61 -20.60 17.33
C PHE A 92 10.50 -22.14 17.31
N PHE A 93 10.42 -22.75 16.13
CA PHE A 93 10.29 -24.19 15.98
C PHE A 93 11.59 -24.79 15.43
N LYS A 94 12.24 -25.66 16.21
CA LYS A 94 13.50 -26.33 15.81
C LYS A 94 13.44 -26.96 14.40
N ARG A 95 12.26 -27.46 14.01
CA ARG A 95 12.01 -28.10 12.72
C ARG A 95 11.92 -27.09 11.57
N LEU A 96 11.38 -25.89 11.82
CA LEU A 96 11.03 -24.89 10.78
C LEU A 96 12.05 -23.76 10.69
N ARG A 97 12.99 -23.62 11.64
CA ARG A 97 13.91 -22.46 11.71
C ARG A 97 14.72 -22.23 10.44
N TYR A 98 15.13 -23.29 9.75
CA TYR A 98 15.88 -23.18 8.51
C TYR A 98 15.00 -22.77 7.32
N ALA A 99 13.70 -22.94 7.40
CA ALA A 99 12.76 -22.48 6.40
C ALA A 99 12.66 -20.94 6.31
N ALA A 100 13.12 -20.21 7.32
CA ALA A 100 13.21 -18.76 7.33
C ALA A 100 14.32 -18.19 6.43
N ILE A 101 15.29 -19.01 6.01
CA ILE A 101 16.47 -18.54 5.27
C ILE A 101 16.06 -17.94 3.92
N LEU A 102 15.28 -18.65 3.11
CA LEU A 102 14.84 -18.16 1.79
C LEU A 102 13.95 -16.90 1.90
N PRO A 103 12.93 -16.84 2.79
CA PRO A 103 12.20 -15.62 3.07
C PRO A 103 13.10 -14.45 3.48
N ALA A 104 14.09 -14.69 4.36
CA ALA A 104 15.01 -13.65 4.81
C ALA A 104 15.85 -13.08 3.66
N ILE A 105 16.37 -13.95 2.77
CA ILE A 105 17.09 -13.53 1.57
C ILE A 105 16.20 -12.70 0.67
N MET A 106 14.95 -13.12 0.42
CA MET A 106 14.02 -12.38 -0.42
C MET A 106 13.69 -11.00 0.17
N ILE A 107 13.40 -10.93 1.47
CA ILE A 107 13.12 -9.66 2.17
C ILE A 107 14.33 -8.73 2.07
N ALA A 108 15.53 -9.23 2.35
CA ALA A 108 16.76 -8.45 2.25
C ALA A 108 16.98 -7.89 0.83
N THR A 109 16.77 -8.73 -0.20
CA THR A 109 16.88 -8.32 -1.61
C THR A 109 15.88 -7.20 -1.94
N ILE A 110 14.63 -7.31 -1.49
CA ILE A 110 13.60 -6.29 -1.70
C ILE A 110 13.97 -4.99 -0.99
N MET A 111 14.48 -5.07 0.24
CA MET A 111 14.92 -3.89 0.99
C MET A 111 16.10 -3.17 0.34
N ILE A 112 17.09 -3.91 -0.16
CA ILE A 112 18.24 -3.35 -0.90
C ILE A 112 17.77 -2.69 -2.19
N TRP A 113 16.95 -3.39 -2.97
CA TRP A 113 16.38 -2.84 -4.22
C TRP A 113 15.54 -1.59 -3.97
N GLY A 114 14.66 -1.63 -2.96
CA GLY A 114 13.79 -0.51 -2.63
C GLY A 114 14.56 0.71 -2.14
N ASN A 115 15.63 0.52 -1.36
CA ASN A 115 16.50 1.59 -0.92
C ASN A 115 17.24 2.24 -2.10
N HIS A 116 17.77 1.43 -3.02
CA HIS A 116 18.42 1.93 -4.24
C HIS A 116 17.42 2.74 -5.10
N ARG A 117 16.21 2.21 -5.31
CA ARG A 117 15.16 2.89 -6.07
C ARG A 117 14.73 4.21 -5.42
N ALA A 118 14.54 4.24 -4.11
CA ALA A 118 14.20 5.46 -3.38
C ALA A 118 15.27 6.56 -3.57
N GLY A 119 16.57 6.17 -3.52
CA GLY A 119 17.66 7.09 -3.77
C GLY A 119 17.70 7.64 -5.21
N LEU A 120 17.34 6.82 -6.21
CA LEU A 120 17.22 7.28 -7.59
C LEU A 120 16.06 8.27 -7.77
N LEU A 121 14.92 8.02 -7.12
CA LEU A 121 13.76 8.90 -7.17
C LEU A 121 14.07 10.26 -6.52
N ASP A 122 14.74 10.28 -5.37
CA ASP A 122 15.14 11.52 -4.69
C ASP A 122 16.07 12.37 -5.56
N LYS A 123 17.08 11.76 -6.22
CA LYS A 123 17.96 12.45 -7.17
C LYS A 123 17.20 13.04 -8.35
N ASN A 124 16.21 12.33 -8.87
CA ASN A 124 15.42 12.78 -10.01
C ASN A 124 14.41 13.87 -9.61
N GLN A 125 13.84 13.83 -8.40
CA GLN A 125 12.93 14.86 -7.91
C GLN A 125 13.58 16.24 -7.83
N LYS A 126 14.86 16.32 -7.48
CA LYS A 126 15.62 17.59 -7.46
C LYS A 126 15.70 18.28 -8.83
N LYS A 127 15.45 17.55 -9.92
CA LYS A 127 15.41 18.06 -11.30
C LYS A 127 14.01 18.34 -11.82
N GLN A 128 12.97 17.93 -11.09
CA GLN A 128 11.59 18.08 -11.54
C GLN A 128 10.96 19.37 -11.05
N VAL A 129 10.04 19.85 -11.85
CA VAL A 129 9.22 21.02 -11.50
C VAL A 129 8.39 20.71 -10.25
N VAL A 130 8.63 21.47 -9.19
CA VAL A 130 7.90 21.33 -7.92
C VAL A 130 6.43 21.69 -8.13
N TRP A 131 5.53 20.73 -7.98
CA TRP A 131 4.10 20.98 -7.90
C TRP A 131 3.79 21.57 -6.51
N LYS A 132 3.02 22.65 -6.49
CA LYS A 132 2.51 23.25 -5.26
C LYS A 132 1.00 22.95 -5.15
N PRO A 133 0.61 21.78 -4.64
CA PRO A 133 -0.81 21.47 -4.49
C PRO A 133 -1.42 22.33 -3.40
N VAL A 134 -2.64 22.76 -3.60
CA VAL A 134 -3.47 23.40 -2.57
C VAL A 134 -4.47 22.37 -2.08
N LEU A 135 -4.43 22.06 -0.79
CA LEU A 135 -5.39 21.19 -0.12
C LEU A 135 -6.53 22.04 0.43
N ILE A 136 -7.75 21.69 0.07
CA ILE A 136 -8.96 22.36 0.53
C ILE A 136 -9.72 21.39 1.42
N GLN A 137 -9.98 21.80 2.66
CA GLN A 137 -10.73 21.04 3.64
C GLN A 137 -11.98 21.81 4.03
N GLY A 138 -13.17 21.24 3.76
CA GLY A 138 -14.45 21.87 4.03
C GLY A 138 -14.96 21.69 5.47
N ASP A 139 -14.26 20.90 6.30
CA ASP A 139 -14.64 20.56 7.68
C ASP A 139 -16.12 20.14 7.84
N LEU A 140 -16.59 19.33 6.88
CA LEU A 140 -17.95 18.82 6.85
C LEU A 140 -18.08 17.62 7.78
N SER A 141 -19.15 17.57 8.58
CA SER A 141 -19.46 16.40 9.41
C SER A 141 -19.77 15.19 8.53
N GLN A 142 -19.04 14.07 8.76
CA GLN A 142 -19.33 12.81 8.09
C GLN A 142 -20.65 12.23 8.60
N ARG A 143 -21.71 12.35 7.81
CA ARG A 143 -22.99 11.68 8.06
C ARG A 143 -23.12 10.48 7.13
N ARG A 144 -23.63 9.37 7.66
CA ARG A 144 -23.78 8.10 6.89
C ARG A 144 -24.73 8.21 5.68
N HIS A 145 -25.66 9.17 5.71
CA HIS A 145 -26.60 9.44 4.63
C HIS A 145 -26.67 10.94 4.45
N ALA A 146 -26.03 11.46 3.40
CA ALA A 146 -26.13 12.86 3.04
C ALA A 146 -27.46 13.10 2.30
N THR A 147 -28.25 14.09 2.73
CA THR A 147 -29.40 14.57 1.98
C THR A 147 -28.94 15.40 0.79
N LEU A 148 -29.81 15.59 -0.20
CA LEU A 148 -29.54 16.45 -1.37
C LEU A 148 -29.13 17.87 -0.94
N GLU A 149 -29.78 18.40 0.08
CA GLU A 149 -29.52 19.73 0.65
C GLU A 149 -28.09 19.80 1.25
N GLN A 150 -27.66 18.76 1.97
CA GLN A 150 -26.31 18.69 2.50
C GLN A 150 -25.25 18.53 1.41
N ALA A 151 -25.57 17.85 0.30
CA ALA A 151 -24.69 17.75 -0.84
C ALA A 151 -24.50 19.09 -1.55
N THR A 152 -25.57 19.89 -1.69
CA THR A 152 -25.50 21.26 -2.25
C THR A 152 -24.71 22.20 -1.34
N GLU A 153 -24.94 22.15 -0.03
CA GLU A 153 -24.16 22.93 0.95
C GLU A 153 -22.64 22.58 0.86
N ALA A 154 -22.30 21.28 0.74
CA ALA A 154 -20.93 20.85 0.57
C ALA A 154 -20.31 21.41 -0.71
N LEU A 155 -21.04 21.38 -1.84
CA LEU A 155 -20.57 21.93 -3.11
C LEU A 155 -20.32 23.45 -3.02
N ASP A 156 -21.17 24.20 -2.35
CA ASP A 156 -21.01 25.63 -2.15
C ASP A 156 -19.79 25.97 -1.29
N ILE A 157 -19.58 25.21 -0.20
CA ILE A 157 -18.41 25.36 0.68
C ILE A 157 -17.11 25.07 -0.10
N TYR A 158 -17.04 23.93 -0.79
CA TYR A 158 -15.85 23.60 -1.57
C TYR A 158 -15.63 24.53 -2.76
N GLY A 159 -16.70 24.97 -3.41
CA GLY A 159 -16.64 25.96 -4.49
C GLY A 159 -16.06 27.28 -4.01
N THR A 160 -16.58 27.80 -2.90
CA THR A 160 -16.11 29.07 -2.30
C THR A 160 -14.65 28.98 -1.87
N LEU A 161 -14.25 27.90 -1.16
CA LEU A 161 -12.88 27.67 -0.73
C LEU A 161 -11.93 27.52 -1.92
N SER A 162 -12.36 26.86 -2.99
CA SER A 162 -11.58 26.72 -4.22
C SER A 162 -11.33 28.07 -4.89
N LEU A 163 -12.35 28.91 -4.98
CA LEU A 163 -12.21 30.26 -5.53
C LEU A 163 -11.30 31.15 -4.67
N GLN A 164 -11.39 31.04 -3.35
CA GLN A 164 -10.50 31.75 -2.43
C GLN A 164 -9.04 31.27 -2.60
N ALA A 165 -8.83 29.95 -2.72
CA ALA A 165 -7.51 29.38 -2.94
C ALA A 165 -6.89 29.85 -4.27
N LEU A 166 -7.67 29.93 -5.35
CA LEU A 166 -7.24 30.45 -6.65
C LEU A 166 -6.88 31.94 -6.62
N LYS A 167 -7.57 32.72 -5.79
CA LYS A 167 -7.23 34.13 -5.57
C LYS A 167 -5.94 34.30 -4.76
N LYS A 168 -5.76 33.47 -3.72
CA LYS A 168 -4.61 33.53 -2.83
C LYS A 168 -3.31 33.00 -3.48
N TYR A 169 -3.45 32.03 -4.40
CA TYR A 169 -2.31 31.39 -5.06
C TYR A 169 -2.41 31.47 -6.59
N PRO A 170 -2.26 32.65 -7.18
CA PRO A 170 -2.39 32.87 -8.62
C PRO A 170 -1.34 32.12 -9.45
N GLU A 171 -0.22 31.73 -8.84
CA GLU A 171 0.83 30.94 -9.50
C GLU A 171 0.34 29.54 -9.97
N SER A 172 -0.76 29.03 -9.42
CA SER A 172 -1.40 27.79 -9.89
C SER A 172 -1.95 27.92 -11.32
N ARG A 173 -2.31 29.13 -11.74
CA ARG A 173 -2.80 29.43 -13.11
C ARG A 173 -1.68 29.55 -14.15
N LEU A 174 -0.49 30.01 -13.74
CA LEU A 174 0.58 30.29 -14.68
C LEU A 174 1.19 29.03 -15.33
N ARG A 175 0.92 27.84 -14.77
CA ARG A 175 1.41 26.57 -15.32
C ARG A 175 0.55 25.98 -16.41
N GLU A 176 -0.72 26.32 -16.49
CA GLU A 176 -1.58 25.87 -17.59
C GLU A 176 -1.26 26.61 -18.89
N SER A 177 -0.86 27.87 -18.82
CA SER A 177 -0.45 28.65 -19.97
C SER A 177 0.91 28.23 -20.57
N ASN A 178 1.83 27.74 -19.74
CA ASN A 178 3.14 27.25 -20.17
C ASN A 178 3.12 25.80 -20.72
N ARG A 179 2.03 25.06 -20.58
CA ARG A 179 1.83 23.75 -21.22
C ARG A 179 1.35 23.85 -22.67
N ARG A 180 0.74 24.95 -23.04
CA ARG A 180 0.52 25.26 -24.44
C ARG A 180 1.82 25.87 -24.93
N GLY A 181 2.61 25.07 -25.66
CA GLY A 181 3.80 25.57 -26.34
C GLY A 181 3.48 26.83 -27.13
N PRO A 182 4.48 27.60 -27.57
CA PRO A 182 4.24 28.80 -28.33
C PRO A 182 3.28 28.48 -29.48
N PRO A 183 2.30 29.35 -29.79
CA PRO A 183 1.37 29.12 -30.88
C PRO A 183 2.15 28.90 -32.17
N GLY A 184 2.12 27.70 -32.71
CA GLY A 184 2.84 27.35 -33.93
C GLY A 184 3.86 26.20 -33.82
N ALA A 185 3.98 25.50 -32.68
CA ALA A 185 4.72 24.25 -32.63
C ALA A 185 3.90 23.16 -33.34
N PRO A 186 4.44 22.47 -34.39
CA PRO A 186 3.74 21.35 -34.99
C PRO A 186 3.62 20.19 -34.01
N ASP A 187 2.46 19.47 -34.06
CA ASP A 187 2.16 18.25 -33.30
C ASP A 187 3.13 17.10 -33.63
#